data_747fa552e39df36f483bb69151212371
#
_entry.id   747fa552e39df36f483bb69151212371
#
_cell.length_a   1.000
_cell.length_b   1.000
_cell.length_c   1.000
_cell.angle_alpha   90.00
_cell.angle_beta   90.00
_cell.angle_gamma   90.00
#
_symmetry.space_group_name_H-M   'P 1'
#
loop_
_entity.id
_entity.type
_entity.pdbx_description
1 polymer ?
#
loop_
_entity_poly.entity_id
_entity_poly.type
_entity_poly.pdbx_seq_one_letter_code
_entity_poly.pdbx_strand_id
1 'polypeptide(L)'
;MANMQATKTPMPEQDPNVRNKNFKEVTLGYTAEMAVNEAKRCLQCKKPACRTGCPVQIDIPAFIAEVAKGDFEAAYQVIAKSSALPAVCGRVCPQENQCEGKCVRGIKGEPVGIGRLERFVADWHRENVHTPAAKPEPNGHKVAVIGAGPSGLTVAGDLAKLGYKVTVYEALHVAGGVLMYGIPEFRLPKDIVQHEVEGLKELGVDIECNMVIGKVLTIDELMGEYGYEAVFVGSGAGLPRFMGIPGESLKGVYSANEYLTRVNLMKAYQPGSRTPIMKSRAVAVVGGGNVAMDAARCAKRLGAEQVYIVYRRGMAELPARKEEVEHAEEEGIIFKTLTNPVEVLGDENGCVKGMTCVEMELGEPDASGRRRPIVKEGSEFELDVDTMIMALGTSPNPLIRSTTPGLDTDKHGCIITDGPDGLTSRPFVYAGGDAVTGAATVILAMGAGKEAAKAIDEAIKAKEQA
;
A
#
# COMPACT_ATOMS: atom_id res chain seq x y z
N MET A 1 -34.27 -8.94 -9.46
CA MET A 1 -34.66 -9.15 -8.04
C MET A 1 -33.39 -9.06 -7.20
N ALA A 2 -33.49 -8.54 -5.97
CA ALA A 2 -32.34 -8.46 -5.06
C ALA A 2 -31.86 -9.87 -4.66
N ASN A 3 -30.54 -10.08 -4.63
CA ASN A 3 -29.95 -11.31 -4.14
C ASN A 3 -29.81 -11.26 -2.62
N MET A 4 -30.52 -12.12 -1.89
CA MET A 4 -30.54 -12.13 -0.43
C MET A 4 -29.60 -13.16 0.20
N GLN A 5 -28.71 -13.79 -0.56
CA GLN A 5 -27.70 -14.71 -0.04
C GLN A 5 -26.91 -14.10 1.10
N ALA A 6 -26.72 -14.84 2.20
CA ALA A 6 -26.01 -14.36 3.38
C ALA A 6 -24.50 -14.18 3.13
N THR A 7 -23.93 -15.05 2.30
CA THR A 7 -22.50 -15.05 1.94
C THR A 7 -22.24 -14.27 0.66
N LYS A 8 -21.02 -13.72 0.51
CA LYS A 8 -20.58 -13.11 -0.76
C LYS A 8 -20.31 -14.19 -1.80
N THR A 9 -20.35 -13.78 -3.07
CA THR A 9 -19.87 -14.63 -4.17
C THR A 9 -18.38 -14.95 -3.93
N PRO A 10 -17.98 -16.24 -3.91
CA PRO A 10 -16.59 -16.62 -3.70
C PRO A 10 -15.67 -15.98 -4.75
N MET A 11 -14.47 -15.58 -4.32
CA MET A 11 -13.41 -15.14 -5.25
C MET A 11 -12.73 -16.40 -5.82
N PRO A 12 -12.65 -16.54 -7.15
CA PRO A 12 -11.83 -17.61 -7.74
C PRO A 12 -10.35 -17.38 -7.45
N GLU A 13 -9.63 -18.43 -7.08
CA GLU A 13 -8.23 -18.38 -6.70
C GLU A 13 -7.43 -19.55 -7.25
N GLN A 14 -6.11 -19.38 -7.36
CA GLN A 14 -5.21 -20.48 -7.66
C GLN A 14 -5.13 -21.45 -6.47
N ASP A 15 -5.01 -22.75 -6.75
CA ASP A 15 -4.75 -23.77 -5.71
C ASP A 15 -3.50 -23.41 -4.88
N PRO A 16 -3.55 -23.49 -3.53
CA PRO A 16 -2.46 -23.10 -2.65
C PRO A 16 -1.12 -23.79 -2.96
N ASN A 17 -1.13 -25.09 -3.34
CA ASN A 17 0.09 -25.84 -3.66
C ASN A 17 0.65 -25.50 -5.04
N VAL A 18 -0.12 -24.80 -5.87
CA VAL A 18 0.30 -24.29 -7.17
C VAL A 18 0.79 -22.85 -7.03
N ARG A 19 0.01 -21.99 -6.35
CA ARG A 19 0.30 -20.57 -6.23
C ARG A 19 1.54 -20.26 -5.39
N ASN A 20 1.88 -21.13 -4.42
CA ASN A 20 3.08 -20.97 -3.58
C ASN A 20 4.41 -21.23 -4.33
N LYS A 21 4.36 -21.58 -5.63
CA LYS A 21 5.52 -21.86 -6.50
C LYS A 21 5.65 -20.91 -7.68
N ASN A 22 4.77 -19.90 -7.78
CA ASN A 22 4.78 -18.97 -8.89
C ASN A 22 4.44 -17.55 -8.41
N PHE A 23 4.69 -16.54 -9.25
CA PHE A 23 4.41 -15.13 -8.98
C PHE A 23 3.17 -14.59 -9.74
N LYS A 24 2.36 -15.45 -10.34
CA LYS A 24 1.10 -15.05 -10.97
C LYS A 24 0.09 -14.60 -9.92
N GLU A 25 -0.82 -13.71 -10.29
CA GLU A 25 -1.85 -13.20 -9.39
C GLU A 25 -2.65 -14.35 -8.75
N VAL A 26 -2.80 -14.30 -7.42
CA VAL A 26 -3.42 -15.37 -6.62
C VAL A 26 -4.92 -15.43 -6.88
N THR A 27 -5.60 -14.31 -6.76
CA THR A 27 -7.03 -14.17 -7.01
C THR A 27 -7.28 -13.93 -8.49
N LEU A 28 -8.24 -14.63 -9.09
CA LEU A 28 -8.46 -14.63 -10.54
C LEU A 28 -9.50 -13.60 -11.00
N GLY A 29 -10.17 -12.92 -10.06
CA GLY A 29 -11.21 -11.94 -10.36
C GLY A 29 -12.58 -12.57 -10.61
N TYR A 30 -13.60 -11.73 -10.67
CA TYR A 30 -14.96 -12.14 -10.99
C TYR A 30 -15.19 -12.22 -12.51
N THR A 31 -16.06 -13.14 -12.94
CA THR A 31 -16.72 -13.06 -14.25
C THR A 31 -17.83 -12.00 -14.20
N ALA A 32 -18.32 -11.55 -15.37
CA ALA A 32 -19.45 -10.63 -15.47
C ALA A 32 -20.70 -11.14 -14.72
N GLU A 33 -20.98 -12.44 -14.82
CA GLU A 33 -22.11 -13.07 -14.13
C GLU A 33 -21.93 -13.03 -12.60
N MET A 34 -20.74 -13.35 -12.12
CA MET A 34 -20.40 -13.29 -10.69
C MET A 34 -20.53 -11.86 -10.15
N ALA A 35 -20.02 -10.87 -10.88
CA ALA A 35 -20.10 -9.48 -10.51
C ALA A 35 -21.54 -8.98 -10.45
N VAL A 36 -22.37 -9.26 -11.45
CA VAL A 36 -23.79 -8.92 -11.45
C VAL A 36 -24.54 -9.61 -10.30
N ASN A 37 -24.23 -10.87 -10.02
CA ASN A 37 -24.82 -11.62 -8.91
C ASN A 37 -24.46 -10.99 -7.56
N GLU A 38 -23.19 -10.65 -7.34
CA GLU A 38 -22.73 -10.00 -6.12
C GLU A 38 -23.29 -8.58 -5.97
N ALA A 39 -23.32 -7.80 -7.06
CA ALA A 39 -23.88 -6.46 -7.06
C ALA A 39 -25.35 -6.42 -6.63
N LYS A 40 -26.15 -7.43 -7.00
CA LYS A 40 -27.56 -7.58 -6.59
C LYS A 40 -27.74 -7.84 -5.09
N ARG A 41 -26.67 -8.13 -4.34
CA ARG A 41 -26.72 -8.21 -2.87
C ARG A 41 -26.77 -6.82 -2.21
N CYS A 42 -26.41 -5.75 -2.92
CA CYS A 42 -26.45 -4.39 -2.39
C CYS A 42 -27.90 -3.92 -2.14
N LEU A 43 -28.17 -3.42 -0.93
CA LEU A 43 -29.48 -2.93 -0.53
C LEU A 43 -29.78 -1.50 -0.98
N GLN A 44 -28.87 -0.84 -1.68
CA GLN A 44 -29.02 0.57 -2.13
C GLN A 44 -29.49 1.50 -1.00
N CYS A 45 -28.75 1.51 0.11
CA CYS A 45 -29.11 2.23 1.34
C CYS A 45 -29.25 3.73 1.11
N LYS A 46 -30.32 4.36 1.66
CA LYS A 46 -30.51 5.82 1.61
C LYS A 46 -29.39 6.60 2.32
N LYS A 47 -28.79 6.03 3.37
CA LYS A 47 -27.61 6.55 4.09
C LYS A 47 -26.50 5.48 4.03
N PRO A 48 -25.69 5.46 2.97
CA PRO A 48 -24.73 4.38 2.74
C PRO A 48 -23.50 4.55 3.64
N ALA A 49 -23.45 3.84 4.77
CA ALA A 49 -22.31 3.86 5.68
C ALA A 49 -21.00 3.34 5.02
N CYS A 50 -21.11 2.50 3.99
CA CYS A 50 -19.95 2.06 3.22
C CYS A 50 -19.19 3.22 2.57
N ARG A 51 -19.88 4.26 2.08
CA ARG A 51 -19.26 5.45 1.51
C ARG A 51 -18.38 6.18 2.52
N THR A 52 -18.86 6.37 3.77
CA THR A 52 -18.06 7.01 4.83
C THR A 52 -16.90 6.13 5.32
N GLY A 53 -16.91 4.85 4.99
CA GLY A 53 -15.79 3.93 5.23
C GLY A 53 -14.73 3.97 4.14
N CYS A 54 -14.97 4.67 3.03
CA CYS A 54 -14.00 4.83 1.94
C CYS A 54 -13.25 6.16 2.09
N PRO A 55 -11.92 6.16 2.29
CA PRO A 55 -11.12 7.39 2.44
C PRO A 55 -11.21 8.37 1.25
N VAL A 56 -11.44 7.86 0.04
CA VAL A 56 -11.62 8.68 -1.16
C VAL A 56 -13.10 8.91 -1.53
N GLN A 57 -14.04 8.49 -0.66
CA GLN A 57 -15.48 8.78 -0.77
C GLN A 57 -16.14 8.31 -2.08
N ILE A 58 -15.76 7.15 -2.63
CA ILE A 58 -16.43 6.55 -3.80
C ILE A 58 -17.94 6.44 -3.52
N ASP A 59 -18.76 6.79 -4.51
CA ASP A 59 -20.22 6.55 -4.45
C ASP A 59 -20.51 5.06 -4.69
N ILE A 60 -20.28 4.26 -3.63
CA ILE A 60 -20.35 2.80 -3.67
C ILE A 60 -21.72 2.30 -4.12
N PRO A 61 -22.87 2.78 -3.59
CA PRO A 61 -24.16 2.33 -4.07
C PRO A 61 -24.38 2.63 -5.55
N ALA A 62 -23.92 3.78 -6.04
CA ALA A 62 -24.12 4.19 -7.42
C ALA A 62 -23.35 3.26 -8.38
N PHE A 63 -22.04 3.02 -8.17
CA PHE A 63 -21.32 2.12 -9.07
C PHE A 63 -21.84 0.68 -9.02
N ILE A 64 -22.22 0.18 -7.83
CA ILE A 64 -22.80 -1.16 -7.68
C ILE A 64 -24.15 -1.27 -8.39
N ALA A 65 -24.95 -0.21 -8.41
CA ALA A 65 -26.20 -0.18 -9.16
C ALA A 65 -25.97 -0.35 -10.68
N GLU A 66 -24.93 0.28 -11.23
CA GLU A 66 -24.57 0.12 -12.64
C GLU A 66 -24.05 -1.30 -12.93
N VAL A 67 -23.20 -1.87 -12.04
CA VAL A 67 -22.79 -3.28 -12.17
C VAL A 67 -24.00 -4.21 -12.17
N ALA A 68 -24.99 -3.99 -11.30
CA ALA A 68 -26.20 -4.84 -11.24
C ALA A 68 -27.05 -4.79 -12.51
N LYS A 69 -26.95 -3.71 -13.31
CA LYS A 69 -27.58 -3.55 -14.62
C LYS A 69 -26.75 -4.19 -15.75
N GLY A 70 -25.47 -4.48 -15.53
CA GLY A 70 -24.52 -4.93 -16.55
C GLY A 70 -23.85 -3.77 -17.29
N ASP A 71 -23.99 -2.53 -16.83
CA ASP A 71 -23.33 -1.35 -17.42
C ASP A 71 -22.01 -1.10 -16.66
N PHE A 72 -20.97 -1.81 -17.07
CA PHE A 72 -19.68 -1.78 -16.39
C PHE A 72 -18.88 -0.51 -16.64
N GLU A 73 -19.06 0.10 -17.82
CA GLU A 73 -18.43 1.39 -18.11
C GLU A 73 -19.04 2.51 -17.28
N ALA A 74 -20.36 2.59 -17.19
CA ALA A 74 -21.00 3.56 -16.30
C ALA A 74 -20.56 3.36 -14.83
N ALA A 75 -20.39 2.13 -14.39
CA ALA A 75 -19.85 1.82 -13.06
C ALA A 75 -18.42 2.35 -12.87
N TYR A 76 -17.54 2.16 -13.87
CA TYR A 76 -16.18 2.69 -13.85
C TYR A 76 -16.17 4.22 -13.75
N GLN A 77 -16.98 4.88 -14.54
CA GLN A 77 -17.07 6.35 -14.54
C GLN A 77 -17.51 6.91 -13.18
N VAL A 78 -18.34 6.18 -12.42
CA VAL A 78 -18.69 6.56 -11.05
C VAL A 78 -17.46 6.44 -10.12
N ILE A 79 -16.68 5.36 -10.22
CA ILE A 79 -15.48 5.15 -9.41
C ILE A 79 -14.40 6.19 -9.73
N ALA A 80 -14.13 6.44 -11.03
CA ALA A 80 -13.07 7.32 -11.53
C ALA A 80 -13.22 8.79 -11.14
N LYS A 81 -14.45 9.22 -10.76
CA LYS A 81 -14.69 10.55 -10.19
C LYS A 81 -14.00 10.75 -8.84
N SER A 82 -13.79 9.68 -8.09
CA SER A 82 -13.27 9.74 -6.72
C SER A 82 -11.93 9.04 -6.55
N SER A 83 -11.64 8.00 -7.33
CA SER A 83 -10.42 7.18 -7.22
C SER A 83 -9.54 7.38 -8.46
N ALA A 84 -8.26 7.67 -8.23
CA ALA A 84 -7.25 7.74 -9.29
C ALA A 84 -6.63 6.37 -9.62
N LEU A 85 -6.79 5.36 -8.75
CA LEU A 85 -6.14 4.04 -8.85
C LEU A 85 -7.14 2.90 -8.54
N PRO A 86 -8.25 2.78 -9.26
CA PRO A 86 -9.32 1.82 -8.91
C PRO A 86 -8.87 0.35 -9.02
N ALA A 87 -8.07 -0.02 -10.02
CA ALA A 87 -7.58 -1.38 -10.19
C ALA A 87 -6.63 -1.81 -9.06
N VAL A 88 -5.87 -0.86 -8.50
CA VAL A 88 -5.04 -1.06 -7.30
C VAL A 88 -5.92 -1.21 -6.07
N CYS A 89 -6.85 -0.28 -5.84
CA CYS A 89 -7.71 -0.26 -4.64
C CYS A 89 -8.55 -1.52 -4.51
N GLY A 90 -9.13 -2.01 -5.58
CA GLY A 90 -9.90 -3.25 -5.61
C GLY A 90 -9.12 -4.49 -5.17
N ARG A 91 -7.76 -4.46 -5.29
CA ARG A 91 -6.85 -5.55 -4.91
C ARG A 91 -6.27 -5.41 -3.50
N VAL A 92 -5.89 -4.20 -3.09
CA VAL A 92 -5.02 -4.04 -1.91
C VAL A 92 -5.65 -3.33 -0.72
N CYS A 93 -6.82 -2.71 -0.87
CA CYS A 93 -7.53 -2.08 0.25
C CYS A 93 -7.91 -3.11 1.32
N PRO A 94 -7.76 -2.80 2.62
CA PRO A 94 -8.30 -3.61 3.70
C PRO A 94 -9.80 -3.35 3.86
N GLN A 95 -10.60 -3.80 2.89
CA GLN A 95 -12.03 -3.50 2.78
C GLN A 95 -12.81 -3.94 4.02
N GLU A 96 -12.38 -5.03 4.67
CA GLU A 96 -12.97 -5.55 5.90
C GLU A 96 -12.96 -4.56 7.07
N ASN A 97 -12.00 -3.63 7.08
CA ASN A 97 -11.88 -2.57 8.09
C ASN A 97 -12.41 -1.22 7.61
N GLN A 98 -12.81 -1.11 6.35
CA GLN A 98 -13.21 0.12 5.68
C GLN A 98 -14.65 0.05 5.15
N CYS A 99 -14.82 0.10 3.82
CA CYS A 99 -16.14 0.13 3.19
C CYS A 99 -16.98 -1.13 3.48
N GLU A 100 -16.40 -2.32 3.40
CA GLU A 100 -17.11 -3.57 3.71
C GLU A 100 -17.41 -3.69 5.21
N GLY A 101 -16.48 -3.27 6.09
CA GLY A 101 -16.69 -3.24 7.53
C GLY A 101 -17.85 -2.30 7.99
N LYS A 102 -18.27 -1.36 7.13
CA LYS A 102 -19.43 -0.49 7.36
C LYS A 102 -20.70 -0.95 6.63
N CYS A 103 -20.63 -2.03 5.85
CA CYS A 103 -21.76 -2.53 5.08
C CYS A 103 -22.81 -3.16 6.00
N VAL A 104 -24.06 -2.70 5.92
CA VAL A 104 -25.18 -3.21 6.76
C VAL A 104 -25.47 -4.70 6.51
N ARG A 105 -25.10 -5.25 5.35
CA ARG A 105 -25.20 -6.70 5.09
C ARG A 105 -24.36 -7.51 6.07
N GLY A 106 -23.23 -6.96 6.54
CA GLY A 106 -22.35 -7.60 7.51
C GLY A 106 -22.98 -7.83 8.90
N ILE A 107 -24.12 -7.22 9.20
CA ILE A 107 -24.83 -7.39 10.49
C ILE A 107 -25.45 -8.81 10.61
N LYS A 108 -25.97 -9.37 9.50
CA LYS A 108 -26.68 -10.66 9.48
C LYS A 108 -26.08 -11.67 8.51
N GLY A 109 -24.86 -11.45 8.06
CA GLY A 109 -24.15 -12.29 7.11
C GLY A 109 -22.83 -11.64 6.73
N GLU A 110 -22.37 -11.86 5.50
CA GLU A 110 -21.19 -11.20 4.96
C GLU A 110 -21.56 -9.87 4.28
N PRO A 111 -20.70 -8.84 4.39
CA PRO A 111 -20.86 -7.59 3.64
C PRO A 111 -20.88 -7.87 2.12
N VAL A 112 -21.34 -6.92 1.32
CA VAL A 112 -21.17 -6.97 -0.13
C VAL A 112 -19.67 -6.92 -0.45
N GLY A 113 -19.21 -7.72 -1.41
CA GLY A 113 -17.82 -7.75 -1.88
C GLY A 113 -17.47 -6.50 -2.68
N ILE A 114 -17.40 -5.35 -2.01
CA ILE A 114 -17.23 -4.03 -2.63
C ILE A 114 -15.91 -3.96 -3.38
N GLY A 115 -14.81 -4.37 -2.74
CA GLY A 115 -13.49 -4.37 -3.37
C GLY A 115 -13.41 -5.34 -4.55
N ARG A 116 -14.08 -6.48 -4.46
CA ARG A 116 -14.16 -7.47 -5.56
C ARG A 116 -14.88 -6.90 -6.78
N LEU A 117 -15.94 -6.11 -6.54
CA LEU A 117 -16.68 -5.40 -7.60
C LEU A 117 -15.88 -4.23 -8.18
N GLU A 118 -15.20 -3.44 -7.33
CA GLU A 118 -14.30 -2.36 -7.77
C GLU A 118 -13.20 -2.92 -8.67
N ARG A 119 -12.53 -4.01 -8.26
CA ARG A 119 -11.55 -4.72 -9.08
C ARG A 119 -12.12 -5.15 -10.41
N PHE A 120 -13.28 -5.84 -10.40
CA PHE A 120 -13.91 -6.32 -11.63
C PHE A 120 -14.17 -5.18 -12.61
N VAL A 121 -14.75 -4.08 -12.14
CA VAL A 121 -15.07 -2.91 -12.96
C VAL A 121 -13.81 -2.29 -13.57
N ALA A 122 -12.75 -2.13 -12.77
CA ALA A 122 -11.49 -1.58 -13.24
C ALA A 122 -10.78 -2.49 -14.26
N ASP A 123 -10.78 -3.80 -14.03
CA ASP A 123 -10.21 -4.78 -14.96
C ASP A 123 -11.00 -4.83 -16.27
N TRP A 124 -12.33 -4.81 -16.20
CA TRP A 124 -13.19 -4.78 -17.37
C TRP A 124 -12.96 -3.51 -18.20
N HIS A 125 -12.87 -2.33 -17.58
CA HIS A 125 -12.58 -1.08 -18.26
C HIS A 125 -11.25 -1.15 -19.00
N ARG A 126 -10.18 -1.57 -18.31
CA ARG A 126 -8.84 -1.74 -18.89
C ARG A 126 -8.82 -2.65 -20.13
N GLU A 127 -9.63 -3.73 -20.11
CA GLU A 127 -9.66 -4.74 -21.18
C GLU A 127 -10.55 -4.33 -22.37
N ASN A 128 -11.55 -3.48 -22.15
CA ASN A 128 -12.58 -3.20 -23.16
C ASN A 128 -12.59 -1.75 -23.65
N VAL A 129 -12.01 -0.80 -22.92
CA VAL A 129 -12.03 0.63 -23.27
C VAL A 129 -10.61 1.10 -23.51
N HIS A 130 -10.35 1.53 -24.76
CA HIS A 130 -9.01 1.96 -25.20
C HIS A 130 -9.00 3.43 -25.64
N THR A 131 -10.07 4.17 -25.35
CA THR A 131 -10.14 5.59 -25.66
C THR A 131 -9.45 6.39 -24.54
N PRO A 132 -8.37 7.15 -24.84
CA PRO A 132 -7.73 8.00 -23.86
C PRO A 132 -8.70 8.99 -23.22
N ALA A 133 -8.51 9.29 -21.95
CA ALA A 133 -9.26 10.35 -21.30
C ALA A 133 -9.00 11.71 -22.00
N ALA A 134 -10.06 12.52 -22.15
CA ALA A 134 -9.91 13.85 -22.71
C ALA A 134 -9.03 14.72 -21.80
N LYS A 135 -7.99 15.35 -22.38
CA LYS A 135 -7.16 16.29 -21.64
C LYS A 135 -7.98 17.54 -21.30
N PRO A 136 -7.99 17.98 -20.04
CA PRO A 136 -8.61 19.24 -19.66
C PRO A 136 -7.89 20.43 -20.31
N GLU A 137 -8.62 21.55 -20.48
CA GLU A 137 -8.00 22.80 -20.89
C GLU A 137 -7.03 23.30 -19.82
N PRO A 138 -5.81 23.74 -20.21
CA PRO A 138 -4.83 24.25 -19.27
C PRO A 138 -5.35 25.50 -18.51
N ASN A 139 -5.20 25.52 -17.20
CA ASN A 139 -5.56 26.68 -16.37
C ASN A 139 -4.41 27.69 -16.16
N GLY A 140 -3.22 27.39 -16.70
CA GLY A 140 -2.05 28.28 -16.61
C GLY A 140 -1.14 28.07 -15.39
N HIS A 141 -1.57 27.28 -14.41
CA HIS A 141 -0.84 27.03 -13.15
C HIS A 141 -0.04 25.74 -13.20
N LYS A 142 1.04 25.68 -12.41
CA LYS A 142 1.87 24.48 -12.31
C LYS A 142 2.21 24.08 -10.87
N VAL A 143 2.18 22.79 -10.62
CA VAL A 143 2.41 22.19 -9.30
C VAL A 143 3.44 21.08 -9.42
N ALA A 144 4.39 21.02 -8.47
CA ALA A 144 5.33 19.92 -8.35
C ALA A 144 4.83 18.91 -7.31
N VAL A 145 5.02 17.63 -7.61
CA VAL A 145 4.71 16.52 -6.70
C VAL A 145 5.99 15.72 -6.47
N ILE A 146 6.37 15.51 -5.21
CA ILE A 146 7.56 14.76 -4.82
C ILE A 146 7.12 13.35 -4.39
N GLY A 147 7.44 12.35 -5.19
CA GLY A 147 7.11 10.95 -5.01
C GLY A 147 5.89 10.51 -5.83
N ALA A 148 6.09 9.47 -6.65
CA ALA A 148 5.06 8.83 -7.48
C ALA A 148 4.41 7.63 -6.78
N GLY A 149 4.25 7.70 -5.45
CA GLY A 149 3.45 6.75 -4.67
C GLY A 149 1.96 7.09 -4.71
N PRO A 150 1.11 6.32 -4.00
CA PRO A 150 -0.35 6.49 -4.04
C PRO A 150 -0.85 7.92 -3.75
N SER A 151 -0.25 8.62 -2.77
CA SER A 151 -0.65 9.99 -2.45
C SER A 151 -0.29 10.96 -3.57
N GLY A 152 0.96 10.89 -4.07
CA GLY A 152 1.43 11.77 -5.15
C GLY A 152 0.70 11.54 -6.46
N LEU A 153 0.46 10.29 -6.85
CA LEU A 153 -0.32 9.97 -8.06
C LEU A 153 -1.77 10.47 -7.95
N THR A 154 -2.36 10.45 -6.74
CA THR A 154 -3.72 10.99 -6.52
C THR A 154 -3.74 12.51 -6.65
N VAL A 155 -2.78 13.21 -6.02
CA VAL A 155 -2.64 14.68 -6.19
C VAL A 155 -2.47 15.03 -7.65
N ALA A 156 -1.58 14.33 -8.34
CA ALA A 156 -1.28 14.60 -9.74
C ALA A 156 -2.52 14.40 -10.62
N GLY A 157 -3.26 13.31 -10.45
CA GLY A 157 -4.46 13.02 -11.20
C GLY A 157 -5.60 14.01 -10.94
N ASP A 158 -5.84 14.35 -9.66
CA ASP A 158 -6.92 15.28 -9.31
C ASP A 158 -6.62 16.70 -9.80
N LEU A 159 -5.37 17.19 -9.67
CA LEU A 159 -4.98 18.50 -10.21
C LEU A 159 -4.93 18.54 -11.76
N ALA A 160 -4.47 17.47 -12.39
CA ALA A 160 -4.48 17.38 -13.85
C ALA A 160 -5.90 17.48 -14.40
N LYS A 161 -6.90 16.84 -13.78
CA LYS A 161 -8.31 16.96 -14.14
C LYS A 161 -8.86 18.40 -14.04
N LEU A 162 -8.22 19.27 -13.25
CA LEU A 162 -8.54 20.69 -13.12
C LEU A 162 -7.74 21.60 -14.09
N GLY A 163 -6.93 21.00 -14.96
CA GLY A 163 -6.15 21.73 -15.97
C GLY A 163 -4.78 22.22 -15.50
N TYR A 164 -4.34 21.83 -14.31
CA TYR A 164 -2.99 22.14 -13.82
C TYR A 164 -1.92 21.42 -14.64
N LYS A 165 -0.79 22.09 -14.89
CA LYS A 165 0.43 21.42 -15.32
C LYS A 165 1.10 20.79 -14.12
N VAL A 166 1.08 19.47 -14.01
CA VAL A 166 1.65 18.72 -12.89
C VAL A 166 2.90 17.98 -13.33
N THR A 167 4.01 18.16 -12.57
CA THR A 167 5.21 17.34 -12.73
C THR A 167 5.45 16.54 -11.46
N VAL A 168 5.54 15.23 -11.60
CA VAL A 168 5.84 14.30 -10.51
C VAL A 168 7.31 13.91 -10.58
N TYR A 169 8.05 14.15 -9.52
CA TYR A 169 9.46 13.75 -9.37
C TYR A 169 9.57 12.49 -8.54
N GLU A 170 10.07 11.41 -9.12
CA GLU A 170 10.20 10.11 -8.50
C GLU A 170 11.68 9.73 -8.34
N ALA A 171 12.08 9.33 -7.14
CA ALA A 171 13.46 8.94 -6.84
C ALA A 171 13.86 7.62 -7.51
N LEU A 172 12.91 6.70 -7.67
CA LEU A 172 13.14 5.40 -8.30
C LEU A 172 13.09 5.51 -9.83
N HIS A 173 13.50 4.43 -10.50
CA HIS A 173 13.51 4.35 -11.97
C HIS A 173 12.12 4.06 -12.58
N VAL A 174 11.09 3.86 -11.75
CA VAL A 174 9.71 3.60 -12.17
C VAL A 174 8.73 4.19 -11.17
N ALA A 175 7.64 4.77 -11.67
CA ALA A 175 6.57 5.33 -10.84
C ALA A 175 5.70 4.24 -10.21
N GLY A 176 5.11 4.54 -9.06
CA GLY A 176 4.21 3.67 -8.30
C GLY A 176 4.59 3.52 -6.83
N GLY A 177 5.83 3.89 -6.45
CA GLY A 177 6.29 3.79 -5.05
C GLY A 177 6.10 2.38 -4.48
N VAL A 178 5.48 2.27 -3.30
CA VAL A 178 5.23 0.99 -2.61
C VAL A 178 4.44 -0.03 -3.46
N LEU A 179 3.63 0.42 -4.40
CA LEU A 179 2.89 -0.45 -5.32
C LEU A 179 3.85 -1.25 -6.22
N MET A 180 5.03 -0.70 -6.51
CA MET A 180 6.06 -1.33 -7.34
C MET A 180 7.09 -2.09 -6.52
N TYR A 181 7.65 -1.47 -5.46
CA TYR A 181 8.73 -2.11 -4.71
C TYR A 181 8.26 -2.99 -3.56
N GLY A 182 7.10 -2.66 -2.92
CA GLY A 182 6.66 -3.29 -1.68
C GLY A 182 5.67 -4.42 -1.89
N ILE A 183 4.57 -4.17 -2.60
CA ILE A 183 3.50 -5.16 -2.79
C ILE A 183 3.93 -6.19 -3.84
N PRO A 184 3.85 -7.51 -3.57
CA PRO A 184 4.29 -8.53 -4.51
C PRO A 184 3.45 -8.62 -5.79
N GLU A 185 4.08 -9.12 -6.86
CA GLU A 185 3.46 -9.38 -8.17
C GLU A 185 2.20 -10.23 -8.07
N PHE A 186 2.21 -11.25 -7.21
CA PHE A 186 1.09 -12.18 -7.02
C PHE A 186 -0.12 -11.58 -6.27
N ARG A 187 0.02 -10.38 -5.69
CA ARG A 187 -1.09 -9.57 -5.10
C ARG A 187 -1.49 -8.41 -5.97
N LEU A 188 -0.50 -7.76 -6.58
CA LEU A 188 -0.68 -6.59 -7.43
C LEU A 188 0.28 -6.68 -8.61
N PRO A 189 -0.15 -7.21 -9.76
CA PRO A 189 0.64 -7.25 -10.98
C PRO A 189 1.14 -5.86 -11.37
N LYS A 190 2.41 -5.77 -11.78
CA LYS A 190 3.06 -4.47 -12.02
C LYS A 190 2.60 -3.78 -13.30
N ASP A 191 2.11 -4.56 -14.27
CA ASP A 191 1.48 -4.04 -15.47
C ASP A 191 0.20 -3.25 -15.16
N ILE A 192 -0.58 -3.68 -14.16
CA ILE A 192 -1.76 -2.95 -13.68
C ILE A 192 -1.36 -1.59 -13.12
N VAL A 193 -0.32 -1.54 -12.29
CA VAL A 193 0.16 -0.27 -11.71
C VAL A 193 0.67 0.66 -12.82
N GLN A 194 1.41 0.13 -13.80
CA GLN A 194 1.90 0.94 -14.91
C GLN A 194 0.78 1.42 -15.83
N HIS A 195 -0.27 0.64 -16.01
CA HIS A 195 -1.45 1.07 -16.76
C HIS A 195 -2.15 2.27 -16.09
N GLU A 196 -2.34 2.23 -14.77
CA GLU A 196 -2.89 3.37 -14.01
C GLU A 196 -1.99 4.62 -14.11
N VAL A 197 -0.66 4.43 -14.04
CA VAL A 197 0.32 5.52 -14.20
C VAL A 197 0.26 6.11 -15.62
N GLU A 198 0.12 5.27 -16.65
CA GLU A 198 0.01 5.74 -18.04
C GLU A 198 -1.26 6.55 -18.27
N GLY A 199 -2.38 6.14 -17.67
CA GLY A 199 -3.62 6.93 -17.71
C GLY A 199 -3.45 8.35 -17.14
N LEU A 200 -2.59 8.53 -16.11
CA LEU A 200 -2.26 9.87 -15.61
C LEU A 200 -1.40 10.69 -16.60
N LYS A 201 -0.47 10.05 -17.30
CA LYS A 201 0.32 10.72 -18.36
C LYS A 201 -0.56 11.13 -19.53
N GLU A 202 -1.54 10.31 -19.90
CA GLU A 202 -2.54 10.65 -20.92
C GLU A 202 -3.35 11.89 -20.53
N LEU A 203 -3.63 12.10 -19.24
CA LEU A 203 -4.24 13.33 -18.72
C LEU A 203 -3.30 14.56 -18.78
N GLY A 204 -2.01 14.37 -19.08
CA GLY A 204 -1.03 15.45 -19.19
C GLY A 204 -0.10 15.60 -17.97
N VAL A 205 -0.05 14.62 -17.09
CA VAL A 205 0.92 14.59 -15.98
C VAL A 205 2.30 14.23 -16.51
N ASP A 206 3.30 15.06 -16.25
CA ASP A 206 4.71 14.75 -16.49
C ASP A 206 5.27 13.94 -15.31
N ILE A 207 5.95 12.82 -15.59
CA ILE A 207 6.57 11.97 -14.55
C ILE A 207 8.05 11.80 -14.83
N GLU A 208 8.88 12.39 -13.95
CA GLU A 208 10.34 12.40 -14.03
C GLU A 208 10.92 11.40 -13.03
N CYS A 209 11.35 10.24 -13.50
CA CYS A 209 12.00 9.22 -12.67
C CYS A 209 13.51 9.50 -12.48
N ASN A 210 14.12 8.83 -11.48
CA ASN A 210 15.52 9.02 -11.07
C ASN A 210 15.84 10.46 -10.57
N MET A 211 14.82 11.14 -10.07
CA MET A 211 14.90 12.50 -9.56
C MET A 211 14.78 12.51 -8.03
N VAL A 212 15.92 12.50 -7.35
CA VAL A 212 15.99 12.51 -5.87
C VAL A 212 15.91 13.94 -5.38
N ILE A 213 14.71 14.43 -5.07
CA ILE A 213 14.53 15.77 -4.52
C ILE A 213 15.21 15.89 -3.15
N GLY A 214 15.90 16.99 -2.92
CA GLY A 214 16.83 17.19 -1.83
C GLY A 214 18.28 16.82 -2.19
N LYS A 215 18.54 16.26 -3.41
CA LYS A 215 19.87 16.00 -3.96
C LYS A 215 20.06 16.64 -5.34
N VAL A 216 19.15 16.38 -6.26
CA VAL A 216 19.20 16.93 -7.63
C VAL A 216 18.61 18.34 -7.65
N LEU A 217 17.47 18.52 -7.02
CA LEU A 217 16.78 19.80 -6.84
C LEU A 217 16.26 19.89 -5.40
N THR A 218 16.19 21.08 -4.86
CA THR A 218 15.54 21.40 -3.57
C THR A 218 14.11 21.88 -3.79
N ILE A 219 13.30 21.92 -2.73
CA ILE A 219 11.95 22.51 -2.78
C ILE A 219 12.04 24.01 -3.11
N ASP A 220 13.05 24.70 -2.60
CA ASP A 220 13.25 26.12 -2.86
C ASP A 220 13.59 26.41 -4.33
N GLU A 221 14.41 25.59 -4.98
CA GLU A 221 14.67 25.67 -6.42
C GLU A 221 13.41 25.37 -7.25
N LEU A 222 12.63 24.34 -6.88
CA LEU A 222 11.37 24.05 -7.56
C LEU A 222 10.42 25.24 -7.54
N MET A 223 10.26 25.91 -6.41
CA MET A 223 9.38 27.07 -6.27
C MET A 223 9.96 28.34 -6.89
N GLY A 224 11.26 28.60 -6.68
CA GLY A 224 11.95 29.82 -7.13
C GLY A 224 12.33 29.77 -8.61
N GLU A 225 13.25 28.90 -8.98
CA GLU A 225 13.83 28.85 -10.33
C GLU A 225 12.90 28.19 -11.34
N TYR A 226 12.27 27.07 -10.94
CA TYR A 226 11.34 26.36 -11.80
C TYR A 226 9.93 26.94 -11.78
N GLY A 227 9.62 27.84 -10.82
CA GLY A 227 8.39 28.61 -10.71
C GLY A 227 7.15 27.75 -10.50
N TYR A 228 7.24 26.64 -9.74
CA TYR A 228 6.06 25.93 -9.26
C TYR A 228 5.36 26.76 -8.18
N GLU A 229 4.04 26.88 -8.28
CA GLU A 229 3.24 27.68 -7.36
C GLU A 229 2.93 26.98 -6.06
N ALA A 230 2.92 25.65 -6.08
CA ALA A 230 2.83 24.79 -4.90
C ALA A 230 3.64 23.50 -5.09
N VAL A 231 4.02 22.89 -3.97
CA VAL A 231 4.73 21.61 -3.92
C VAL A 231 3.99 20.67 -3.00
N PHE A 232 3.75 19.45 -3.46
CA PHE A 232 3.24 18.37 -2.61
C PHE A 232 4.34 17.36 -2.29
N VAL A 233 4.53 17.01 -1.01
CA VAL A 233 5.50 16.02 -0.53
C VAL A 233 4.80 14.73 -0.19
N GLY A 234 4.89 13.74 -1.09
CA GLY A 234 4.39 12.38 -0.97
C GLY A 234 5.51 11.35 -0.96
N SER A 235 6.65 11.65 -0.34
CA SER A 235 7.88 10.84 -0.37
C SER A 235 7.78 9.50 0.39
N GLY A 236 6.68 9.25 1.07
CA GLY A 236 6.42 8.00 1.77
C GLY A 236 7.28 7.78 3.02
N ALA A 237 7.31 6.52 3.49
CA ALA A 237 8.11 6.08 4.64
C ALA A 237 8.87 4.80 4.24
N GLY A 238 10.11 4.97 3.80
CA GLY A 238 10.94 3.86 3.26
C GLY A 238 12.11 3.46 4.16
N LEU A 239 12.40 4.18 5.25
CA LEU A 239 13.50 3.87 6.16
C LEU A 239 13.11 2.74 7.12
N PRO A 240 13.72 1.54 7.02
CA PRO A 240 13.32 0.40 7.82
C PRO A 240 13.71 0.56 9.29
N ARG A 241 12.97 -0.12 10.17
CA ARG A 241 13.27 -0.25 11.59
C ARG A 241 13.83 -1.63 11.89
N PHE A 242 14.83 -1.66 12.76
CA PHE A 242 15.43 -2.87 13.33
C PHE A 242 15.12 -2.96 14.82
N MET A 243 15.39 -4.10 15.42
CA MET A 243 15.13 -4.35 16.86
C MET A 243 16.21 -3.75 17.76
N GLY A 244 17.43 -3.60 17.27
CA GLY A 244 18.61 -3.23 18.04
C GLY A 244 19.16 -4.39 18.86
N ILE A 245 18.98 -5.63 18.40
CA ILE A 245 19.48 -6.85 19.04
C ILE A 245 20.85 -7.26 18.49
N PRO A 246 21.68 -8.02 19.25
CA PRO A 246 22.93 -8.54 18.75
C PRO A 246 22.74 -9.37 17.47
N GLY A 247 23.71 -9.27 16.54
CA GLY A 247 23.73 -10.06 15.31
C GLY A 247 22.92 -9.51 14.15
N GLU A 248 22.23 -8.38 14.26
CA GLU A 248 21.44 -7.80 13.16
C GLU A 248 22.28 -7.35 11.94
N SER A 249 23.61 -7.28 12.06
CA SER A 249 24.54 -6.97 10.97
C SER A 249 25.05 -8.19 10.22
N LEU A 250 24.66 -9.40 10.60
CA LEU A 250 25.07 -10.64 9.95
C LEU A 250 24.51 -10.74 8.52
N LYS A 251 25.25 -11.45 7.66
CA LYS A 251 24.80 -11.79 6.30
C LYS A 251 23.60 -12.72 6.39
N GLY A 252 22.51 -12.37 5.72
CA GLY A 252 21.23 -13.08 5.80
C GLY A 252 20.20 -12.35 6.64
N VAL A 253 20.55 -11.22 7.32
CA VAL A 253 19.58 -10.31 7.92
C VAL A 253 19.22 -9.23 6.91
N TYR A 254 17.93 -9.08 6.64
CA TYR A 254 17.37 -8.08 5.71
C TYR A 254 16.29 -7.27 6.39
N SER A 255 16.11 -6.03 5.98
CA SER A 255 14.81 -5.38 6.15
C SER A 255 13.81 -5.90 5.13
N ALA A 256 12.53 -5.90 5.46
CA ALA A 256 11.48 -6.30 4.51
C ALA A 256 11.47 -5.38 3.27
N ASN A 257 11.74 -4.08 3.44
CA ASN A 257 11.85 -3.15 2.32
C ASN A 257 12.96 -3.54 1.35
N GLU A 258 14.15 -3.87 1.85
CA GLU A 258 15.25 -4.32 1.00
C GLU A 258 14.89 -5.62 0.27
N TYR A 259 14.40 -6.61 1.03
CA TYR A 259 14.05 -7.91 0.48
C TYR A 259 12.97 -7.79 -0.61
N LEU A 260 11.88 -7.10 -0.31
CA LEU A 260 10.78 -6.89 -1.26
C LEU A 260 11.17 -6.03 -2.46
N THR A 261 12.04 -5.02 -2.28
CA THR A 261 12.58 -4.23 -3.39
C THR A 261 13.36 -5.11 -4.36
N ARG A 262 14.22 -6.01 -3.85
CA ARG A 262 14.96 -6.98 -4.69
C ARG A 262 14.00 -7.90 -5.45
N VAL A 263 12.97 -8.41 -4.76
CA VAL A 263 12.02 -9.35 -5.36
C VAL A 263 11.12 -8.63 -6.38
N ASN A 264 10.46 -7.56 -5.99
CA ASN A 264 9.39 -6.95 -6.78
C ASN A 264 9.90 -5.93 -7.81
N LEU A 265 10.60 -4.88 -7.35
CA LEU A 265 11.10 -3.81 -8.22
C LEU A 265 12.23 -4.30 -9.12
N MET A 266 13.19 -5.02 -8.52
CA MET A 266 14.38 -5.52 -9.21
C MET A 266 14.16 -6.92 -9.81
N LYS A 267 12.95 -7.47 -9.67
CA LYS A 267 12.49 -8.72 -10.31
C LYS A 267 13.40 -9.93 -10.07
N ALA A 268 13.95 -10.08 -8.84
CA ALA A 268 14.87 -11.16 -8.50
C ALA A 268 14.29 -12.58 -8.71
N TYR A 269 12.96 -12.71 -8.74
CA TYR A 269 12.26 -13.97 -9.00
C TYR A 269 12.27 -14.41 -10.47
N GLN A 270 12.59 -13.50 -11.41
CA GLN A 270 12.54 -13.83 -12.83
C GLN A 270 13.78 -14.64 -13.27
N PRO A 271 13.60 -15.64 -14.14
CA PRO A 271 14.74 -16.35 -14.74
C PRO A 271 15.70 -15.38 -15.43
N GLY A 272 17.00 -15.54 -15.14
CA GLY A 272 18.03 -14.68 -15.71
C GLY A 272 18.19 -13.30 -15.05
N SER A 273 17.45 -13.01 -13.98
CA SER A 273 17.65 -11.79 -13.20
C SER A 273 19.08 -11.69 -12.68
N ARG A 274 19.66 -10.48 -12.76
CA ARG A 274 21.00 -10.18 -12.20
C ARG A 274 20.95 -9.70 -10.76
N THR A 275 19.75 -9.50 -10.21
CA THR A 275 19.57 -9.05 -8.82
C THR A 275 19.92 -10.19 -7.87
N PRO A 276 20.92 -10.01 -6.99
CA PRO A 276 21.29 -11.03 -6.04
C PRO A 276 20.21 -11.19 -4.98
N ILE A 277 19.80 -12.44 -4.75
CA ILE A 277 18.94 -12.81 -3.63
C ILE A 277 19.45 -14.11 -3.04
N MET A 278 19.48 -14.19 -1.72
CA MET A 278 19.97 -15.39 -1.03
C MET A 278 18.95 -16.51 -1.20
N LYS A 279 19.44 -17.70 -1.58
CA LYS A 279 18.65 -18.92 -1.53
C LYS A 279 18.69 -19.46 -0.11
N SER A 280 17.56 -19.46 0.52
CA SER A 280 17.40 -19.80 1.94
C SER A 280 16.66 -21.11 2.09
N ARG A 281 17.09 -21.95 3.02
CA ARG A 281 16.37 -23.16 3.43
C ARG A 281 15.25 -22.81 4.41
N ALA A 282 15.56 -22.00 5.43
CA ALA A 282 14.65 -21.61 6.47
C ALA A 282 14.69 -20.10 6.71
N VAL A 283 13.53 -19.44 6.61
CA VAL A 283 13.40 -17.98 6.71
C VAL A 283 12.50 -17.61 7.88
N ALA A 284 12.97 -16.71 8.74
CA ALA A 284 12.11 -16.07 9.75
C ALA A 284 11.78 -14.63 9.34
N VAL A 285 10.50 -14.31 9.28
CA VAL A 285 10.01 -12.95 9.08
C VAL A 285 9.46 -12.41 10.39
N VAL A 286 10.10 -11.37 10.92
CA VAL A 286 9.75 -10.78 12.22
C VAL A 286 8.76 -9.63 12.01
N GLY A 287 7.53 -9.85 12.40
CA GLY A 287 6.42 -8.91 12.26
C GLY A 287 5.10 -9.61 11.96
N GLY A 288 3.99 -8.89 12.04
CA GLY A 288 2.64 -9.44 11.85
C GLY A 288 1.75 -8.63 10.92
N GLY A 289 2.29 -7.63 10.21
CA GLY A 289 1.55 -6.79 9.26
C GLY A 289 1.55 -7.36 7.83
N ASN A 290 0.86 -6.67 6.90
CA ASN A 290 0.81 -7.07 5.49
C ASN A 290 2.21 -7.23 4.87
N VAL A 291 3.16 -6.36 5.23
CA VAL A 291 4.55 -6.42 4.75
C VAL A 291 5.23 -7.73 5.19
N ALA A 292 4.93 -8.23 6.39
CA ALA A 292 5.44 -9.52 6.87
C ALA A 292 4.85 -10.68 6.06
N MET A 293 3.53 -10.66 5.79
CA MET A 293 2.88 -11.67 4.94
C MET A 293 3.48 -11.66 3.53
N ASP A 294 3.69 -10.48 2.95
CA ASP A 294 4.29 -10.29 1.63
C ASP A 294 5.71 -10.85 1.56
N ALA A 295 6.56 -10.55 2.55
CA ALA A 295 7.94 -11.04 2.61
C ALA A 295 7.98 -12.57 2.79
N ALA A 296 7.15 -13.13 3.67
CA ALA A 296 7.08 -14.56 3.92
C ALA A 296 6.60 -15.34 2.68
N ARG A 297 5.56 -14.86 2.04
CA ARG A 297 5.00 -15.47 0.82
C ARG A 297 5.97 -15.34 -0.37
N CYS A 298 6.76 -14.27 -0.46
CA CYS A 298 7.87 -14.15 -1.41
C CYS A 298 8.98 -15.17 -1.13
N ALA A 299 9.40 -15.33 0.14
CA ALA A 299 10.42 -16.29 0.52
C ALA A 299 10.00 -17.73 0.17
N LYS A 300 8.73 -18.08 0.41
CA LYS A 300 8.17 -19.38 0.03
C LYS A 300 8.27 -19.64 -1.47
N ARG A 301 7.88 -18.67 -2.28
CA ARG A 301 7.95 -18.74 -3.75
C ARG A 301 9.36 -18.80 -4.32
N LEU A 302 10.33 -18.25 -3.60
CA LEU A 302 11.75 -18.31 -3.94
C LEU A 302 12.41 -19.62 -3.54
N GLY A 303 11.65 -20.56 -2.94
CA GLY A 303 12.07 -21.93 -2.71
C GLY A 303 12.50 -22.24 -1.28
N ALA A 304 12.22 -21.36 -0.30
CA ALA A 304 12.43 -21.70 1.09
C ALA A 304 11.55 -22.88 1.53
N GLU A 305 12.17 -23.89 2.14
CA GLU A 305 11.49 -25.10 2.61
C GLU A 305 10.57 -24.74 3.79
N GLN A 306 11.13 -23.98 4.75
CA GLN A 306 10.43 -23.51 5.94
C GLN A 306 10.41 -21.99 5.99
N VAL A 307 9.23 -21.42 6.22
CA VAL A 307 9.08 -19.97 6.40
C VAL A 307 8.25 -19.73 7.65
N TYR A 308 8.77 -18.92 8.56
CA TYR A 308 8.14 -18.58 9.83
C TYR A 308 7.73 -17.11 9.85
N ILE A 309 6.51 -16.83 10.28
CA ILE A 309 6.12 -15.51 10.80
C ILE A 309 6.40 -15.53 12.30
N VAL A 310 7.31 -14.70 12.77
CA VAL A 310 7.65 -14.55 14.19
C VAL A 310 7.00 -13.27 14.71
N TYR A 311 6.03 -13.43 15.60
CA TYR A 311 5.23 -12.32 16.08
C TYR A 311 5.04 -12.33 17.58
N ARG A 312 5.34 -11.20 18.25
CA ARG A 312 5.33 -11.06 19.70
C ARG A 312 3.96 -11.07 20.37
N ARG A 313 2.85 -11.00 19.60
CA ARG A 313 1.47 -11.11 20.09
C ARG A 313 0.81 -12.38 19.54
N GLY A 314 -0.47 -12.58 19.84
CA GLY A 314 -1.25 -13.71 19.35
C GLY A 314 -1.80 -13.50 17.94
N MET A 315 -2.42 -14.55 17.38
CA MET A 315 -3.07 -14.51 16.06
C MET A 315 -4.16 -13.44 15.99
N ALA A 316 -4.92 -13.24 17.06
CA ALA A 316 -6.00 -12.25 17.12
C ALA A 316 -5.51 -10.80 17.06
N GLU A 317 -4.25 -10.54 17.40
CA GLU A 317 -3.62 -9.23 17.37
C GLU A 317 -2.83 -8.95 16.08
N LEU A 318 -2.86 -9.84 15.08
CA LEU A 318 -2.24 -9.61 13.77
C LEU A 318 -2.89 -8.41 13.07
N PRO A 319 -2.10 -7.38 12.69
CA PRO A 319 -2.64 -6.23 11.96
C PRO A 319 -2.77 -6.46 10.45
N ALA A 320 -2.31 -7.60 9.94
CA ALA A 320 -2.46 -7.96 8.53
C ALA A 320 -3.93 -8.20 8.16
N ARG A 321 -4.27 -8.04 6.89
CA ARG A 321 -5.57 -8.43 6.33
C ARG A 321 -5.83 -9.91 6.58
N LYS A 322 -7.07 -10.24 6.95
CA LYS A 322 -7.45 -11.64 7.21
C LYS A 322 -7.18 -12.55 6.01
N GLU A 323 -7.57 -12.13 4.83
CA GLU A 323 -7.33 -12.85 3.57
C GLU A 323 -5.83 -13.13 3.34
N GLU A 324 -4.93 -12.19 3.69
CA GLU A 324 -3.47 -12.39 3.52
C GLU A 324 -2.91 -13.36 4.57
N VAL A 325 -3.48 -13.39 5.78
CA VAL A 325 -3.12 -14.38 6.81
C VAL A 325 -3.58 -15.78 6.37
N GLU A 326 -4.84 -15.91 5.92
CA GLU A 326 -5.41 -17.15 5.41
C GLU A 326 -4.58 -17.70 4.23
N HIS A 327 -4.25 -16.85 3.25
CA HIS A 327 -3.40 -17.23 2.13
C HIS A 327 -2.00 -17.68 2.58
N ALA A 328 -1.42 -17.03 3.59
CA ALA A 328 -0.10 -17.43 4.11
C ALA A 328 -0.15 -18.81 4.80
N GLU A 329 -1.20 -19.09 5.59
CA GLU A 329 -1.41 -20.39 6.23
C GLU A 329 -1.61 -21.50 5.19
N GLU A 330 -2.46 -21.27 4.19
CA GLU A 330 -2.70 -22.20 3.09
C GLU A 330 -1.45 -22.51 2.25
N GLU A 331 -0.56 -21.53 2.10
CA GLU A 331 0.73 -21.66 1.40
C GLU A 331 1.80 -22.36 2.23
N GLY A 332 1.48 -22.77 3.48
CA GLY A 332 2.35 -23.53 4.36
C GLY A 332 3.35 -22.67 5.14
N ILE A 333 3.04 -21.41 5.39
CA ILE A 333 3.82 -20.54 6.28
C ILE A 333 3.45 -20.86 7.73
N ILE A 334 4.45 -20.98 8.60
CA ILE A 334 4.31 -21.37 10.00
C ILE A 334 4.26 -20.13 10.88
N PHE A 335 3.18 -19.97 11.63
CA PHE A 335 3.04 -18.84 12.55
C PHE A 335 3.60 -19.18 13.94
N LYS A 336 4.71 -18.53 14.30
CA LYS A 336 5.32 -18.51 15.64
C LYS A 336 4.86 -17.24 16.36
N THR A 337 3.61 -17.27 16.82
CA THR A 337 3.05 -16.18 17.63
C THR A 337 3.54 -16.27 19.08
N LEU A 338 3.32 -15.21 19.87
CA LEU A 338 3.82 -15.10 21.24
C LEU A 338 5.34 -15.38 21.32
N THR A 339 6.08 -14.92 20.31
CA THR A 339 7.51 -15.18 20.14
C THR A 339 8.22 -13.89 19.75
N ASN A 340 9.32 -13.57 20.44
CA ASN A 340 10.12 -12.38 20.17
C ASN A 340 11.60 -12.73 20.09
N PRO A 341 12.31 -12.38 19.00
CA PRO A 341 13.77 -12.56 18.92
C PRO A 341 14.49 -11.65 19.90
N VAL A 342 15.60 -12.13 20.43
CA VAL A 342 16.49 -11.38 21.35
C VAL A 342 17.93 -11.35 20.86
N GLU A 343 18.33 -12.26 19.98
CA GLU A 343 19.65 -12.33 19.37
C GLU A 343 19.60 -13.06 18.04
N VAL A 344 20.42 -12.64 17.08
CA VAL A 344 20.67 -13.35 15.80
C VAL A 344 22.00 -14.09 15.92
N LEU A 345 21.99 -15.40 15.70
CA LEU A 345 23.16 -16.26 15.84
C LEU A 345 23.91 -16.37 14.50
N GLY A 346 25.21 -16.14 14.53
CA GLY A 346 26.10 -16.24 13.36
C GLY A 346 26.94 -17.52 13.33
N ASP A 347 27.33 -17.91 12.12
CA ASP A 347 28.37 -18.90 11.90
C ASP A 347 29.77 -18.26 11.84
N GLU A 348 30.82 -19.06 11.64
CA GLU A 348 32.20 -18.61 11.51
C GLU A 348 32.46 -17.67 10.31
N ASN A 349 31.58 -17.68 9.31
CA ASN A 349 31.64 -16.83 8.10
C ASN A 349 30.85 -15.53 8.24
N GLY A 350 30.23 -15.31 9.41
CA GLY A 350 29.35 -14.17 9.67
C GLY A 350 28.00 -14.26 8.97
N CYS A 351 27.52 -15.46 8.65
CA CYS A 351 26.20 -15.73 8.11
C CYS A 351 25.23 -16.14 9.22
N VAL A 352 23.96 -15.83 9.05
CA VAL A 352 22.90 -16.28 9.95
C VAL A 352 22.85 -17.81 9.96
N LYS A 353 22.83 -18.41 11.14
CA LYS A 353 22.60 -19.85 11.37
C LYS A 353 21.40 -20.14 12.26
N GLY A 354 20.86 -19.13 12.90
CA GLY A 354 19.71 -19.25 13.81
C GLY A 354 19.40 -17.94 14.52
N MET A 355 18.43 -17.99 15.40
CA MET A 355 18.11 -16.88 16.29
C MET A 355 17.64 -17.41 17.66
N THR A 356 18.00 -16.69 18.71
CA THR A 356 17.46 -16.91 20.06
C THR A 356 16.17 -16.10 20.21
N CYS A 357 15.11 -16.77 20.65
CA CYS A 357 13.80 -16.20 20.91
C CYS A 357 13.38 -16.40 22.35
N VAL A 358 12.45 -15.58 22.83
CA VAL A 358 11.72 -15.75 24.07
C VAL A 358 10.25 -15.92 23.82
N GLU A 359 9.55 -16.69 24.66
CA GLU A 359 8.09 -16.74 24.67
C GLU A 359 7.53 -15.46 25.28
N MET A 360 6.34 -15.07 24.79
CA MET A 360 5.62 -13.89 25.26
C MET A 360 4.28 -14.28 25.88
N GLU A 361 3.84 -13.49 26.83
CA GLU A 361 2.48 -13.53 27.37
C GLU A 361 1.74 -12.23 27.02
N LEU A 362 0.41 -12.31 26.99
CA LEU A 362 -0.44 -11.15 26.69
C LEU A 362 -0.98 -10.56 27.99
N GLY A 363 -0.57 -9.33 28.28
CA GLY A 363 -1.12 -8.51 29.35
C GLY A 363 -2.34 -7.70 28.93
N GLU A 364 -2.59 -6.59 29.63
CA GLU A 364 -3.70 -5.69 29.37
C GLU A 364 -3.59 -5.01 28.00
N PRO A 365 -4.73 -4.61 27.40
CA PRO A 365 -4.74 -3.89 26.13
C PRO A 365 -3.99 -2.55 26.20
N ASP A 366 -3.26 -2.24 25.15
CA ASP A 366 -2.63 -0.93 24.92
C ASP A 366 -3.64 0.12 24.40
N ALA A 367 -3.19 1.36 24.16
CA ALA A 367 -4.04 2.44 23.63
C ALA A 367 -4.66 2.13 22.26
N SER A 368 -4.13 1.15 21.52
CA SER A 368 -4.69 0.66 20.25
C SER A 368 -5.71 -0.47 20.42
N GLY A 369 -5.99 -0.87 21.68
CA GLY A 369 -6.88 -1.98 22.02
C GLY A 369 -6.24 -3.36 21.87
N ARG A 370 -4.94 -3.46 21.51
CA ARG A 370 -4.23 -4.72 21.38
C ARG A 370 -3.51 -5.05 22.69
N ARG A 371 -3.56 -6.31 23.11
CA ARG A 371 -2.93 -6.75 24.36
C ARG A 371 -1.41 -6.57 24.31
N ARG A 372 -0.85 -6.04 25.40
CA ARG A 372 0.58 -5.75 25.52
C ARG A 372 1.37 -7.05 25.61
N PRO A 373 2.44 -7.26 24.80
CA PRO A 373 3.30 -8.42 24.94
C PRO A 373 4.24 -8.25 26.14
N ILE A 374 4.35 -9.29 26.97
CA ILE A 374 5.20 -9.36 28.16
C ILE A 374 6.13 -10.56 27.97
N VAL A 375 7.43 -10.40 28.26
CA VAL A 375 8.41 -11.49 28.17
C VAL A 375 8.14 -12.49 29.27
N LYS A 376 8.11 -13.79 28.95
CA LYS A 376 8.08 -14.88 29.88
C LYS A 376 9.52 -15.24 30.26
N GLU A 377 9.91 -14.99 31.50
CA GLU A 377 11.27 -15.24 31.97
C GLU A 377 11.66 -16.73 31.87
N GLY A 378 12.90 -17.02 31.50
CA GLY A 378 13.44 -18.37 31.37
C GLY A 378 12.84 -19.20 30.25
N SER A 379 12.30 -18.54 29.21
CA SER A 379 11.65 -19.19 28.06
C SER A 379 12.48 -19.13 26.79
N GLU A 380 13.78 -18.87 26.91
CA GLU A 380 14.69 -18.77 25.79
C GLU A 380 14.77 -20.09 25.01
N PHE A 381 14.71 -19.99 23.66
CA PHE A 381 14.89 -21.13 22.78
C PHE A 381 15.51 -20.68 21.47
N GLU A 382 16.15 -21.60 20.77
CA GLU A 382 16.73 -21.34 19.46
C GLU A 382 15.79 -21.77 18.32
N LEU A 383 15.73 -20.98 17.29
CA LEU A 383 15.07 -21.29 16.01
C LEU A 383 16.14 -21.36 14.92
N ASP A 384 16.24 -22.53 14.28
CA ASP A 384 17.17 -22.78 13.19
C ASP A 384 16.68 -22.11 11.90
N VAL A 385 17.34 -21.04 11.50
CA VAL A 385 17.08 -20.28 10.27
C VAL A 385 18.38 -19.77 9.67
N ASP A 386 18.42 -19.64 8.36
CA ASP A 386 19.57 -19.08 7.61
C ASP A 386 19.29 -17.68 7.04
N THR A 387 18.07 -17.20 7.19
CA THR A 387 17.69 -15.83 6.78
C THR A 387 16.66 -15.24 7.74
N MET A 388 16.85 -13.98 8.06
CA MET A 388 15.95 -13.21 8.92
C MET A 388 15.52 -11.91 8.21
N ILE A 389 14.20 -11.66 8.17
CA ILE A 389 13.62 -10.49 7.51
C ILE A 389 12.86 -9.66 8.54
N MET A 390 13.32 -8.42 8.78
CA MET A 390 12.71 -7.48 9.72
C MET A 390 11.55 -6.73 9.05
N ALA A 391 10.32 -7.03 9.48
CA ALA A 391 9.08 -6.39 8.99
C ALA A 391 8.40 -5.57 10.10
N LEU A 392 9.17 -4.69 10.77
CA LEU A 392 8.79 -3.95 11.97
C LEU A 392 8.25 -2.54 11.71
N GLY A 393 7.93 -2.24 10.45
CA GLY A 393 7.51 -0.93 10.00
C GLY A 393 8.67 -0.04 9.57
N THR A 394 8.31 1.16 9.13
CA THR A 394 9.22 2.12 8.52
C THR A 394 8.98 3.53 9.04
N SER A 395 9.90 4.43 8.74
CA SER A 395 9.79 5.87 8.99
C SER A 395 10.15 6.65 7.73
N PRO A 396 9.76 7.94 7.61
CA PRO A 396 10.14 8.78 6.49
C PRO A 396 11.66 8.94 6.38
N ASN A 397 12.15 9.04 5.14
CA ASN A 397 13.55 9.35 4.87
C ASN A 397 13.86 10.79 5.33
N PRO A 398 14.92 11.03 6.09
CA PRO A 398 15.26 12.37 6.61
C PRO A 398 15.68 13.38 5.54
N LEU A 399 15.90 12.96 4.29
CA LEU A 399 16.46 13.81 3.24
C LEU A 399 15.66 15.10 3.02
N ILE A 400 14.33 14.98 2.82
CA ILE A 400 13.48 16.16 2.55
C ILE A 400 13.56 17.16 3.71
N ARG A 401 13.39 16.72 4.95
CA ARG A 401 13.47 17.61 6.12
C ARG A 401 14.83 18.27 6.28
N SER A 402 15.93 17.53 5.99
CA SER A 402 17.29 18.04 6.16
C SER A 402 17.71 19.03 5.09
N THR A 403 17.01 19.07 3.95
CA THR A 403 17.28 19.95 2.80
C THR A 403 16.21 21.02 2.59
N THR A 404 15.23 21.11 3.50
CA THR A 404 14.14 22.09 3.42
C THR A 404 14.03 22.85 4.74
N PRO A 405 14.78 23.97 4.89
CA PRO A 405 14.73 24.80 6.09
C PRO A 405 13.32 25.29 6.40
N GLY A 406 12.90 25.22 7.66
CA GLY A 406 11.57 25.63 8.11
C GLY A 406 10.45 24.59 7.86
N LEU A 407 10.79 23.39 7.41
CA LEU A 407 9.83 22.28 7.34
C LEU A 407 9.86 21.48 8.66
N ASP A 408 8.81 21.58 9.43
CA ASP A 408 8.69 20.95 10.75
C ASP A 408 8.38 19.46 10.65
N THR A 409 8.99 18.68 11.54
CA THR A 409 8.75 17.23 11.65
C THR A 409 8.62 16.82 13.12
N ASP A 410 7.90 15.74 13.35
CA ASP A 410 7.79 15.13 14.68
C ASP A 410 9.07 14.34 15.07
N LYS A 411 9.07 13.78 16.27
CA LYS A 411 10.18 12.95 16.78
C LYS A 411 10.44 11.66 15.98
N HIS A 412 9.51 11.23 15.14
CA HIS A 412 9.63 10.07 14.27
C HIS A 412 10.06 10.43 12.85
N GLY A 413 10.20 11.72 12.55
CA GLY A 413 10.57 12.26 11.26
C GLY A 413 9.40 12.42 10.29
N CYS A 414 8.16 12.29 10.77
CA CYS A 414 6.97 12.57 9.99
C CYS A 414 6.76 14.08 9.85
N ILE A 415 6.42 14.54 8.65
CA ILE A 415 6.15 15.97 8.39
C ILE A 415 4.88 16.36 9.17
N ILE A 416 4.97 17.50 9.89
CA ILE A 416 3.83 18.06 10.61
C ILE A 416 2.97 18.86 9.63
N THR A 417 1.66 18.62 9.63
CA THR A 417 0.68 19.34 8.82
C THR A 417 -0.36 20.03 9.71
N ASP A 418 -0.85 21.17 9.24
CA ASP A 418 -1.91 21.94 9.91
C ASP A 418 -3.28 21.43 9.42
N GLY A 419 -3.71 20.29 9.95
CA GLY A 419 -4.97 19.66 9.59
C GLY A 419 -4.92 18.66 8.44
N PRO A 420 -6.10 18.20 7.97
CA PRO A 420 -6.22 17.13 6.98
C PRO A 420 -5.90 17.58 5.55
N ASP A 421 -5.88 18.88 5.27
CA ASP A 421 -5.54 19.49 4.00
C ASP A 421 -4.05 19.36 3.62
N GLY A 422 -3.23 18.95 4.60
CA GLY A 422 -1.83 18.66 4.39
C GLY A 422 -0.92 19.88 4.29
N LEU A 423 -1.37 21.11 4.60
CA LEU A 423 -0.51 22.29 4.63
C LEU A 423 0.56 22.11 5.70
N THR A 424 1.82 22.35 5.32
CA THR A 424 2.98 22.25 6.24
C THR A 424 3.31 23.60 6.89
N SER A 425 4.35 23.63 7.74
CA SER A 425 4.93 24.88 8.25
C SER A 425 5.50 25.80 7.16
N ARG A 426 5.66 25.32 5.91
CA ARG A 426 6.14 26.09 4.76
C ARG A 426 4.93 26.50 3.89
N PRO A 427 4.76 27.81 3.57
CA PRO A 427 3.69 28.29 2.69
C PRO A 427 3.73 27.61 1.32
N PHE A 428 2.57 27.19 0.82
CA PHE A 428 2.40 26.48 -0.46
C PHE A 428 3.15 25.14 -0.57
N VAL A 429 3.66 24.61 0.54
CA VAL A 429 4.21 23.26 0.62
C VAL A 429 3.24 22.39 1.40
N TYR A 430 2.73 21.36 0.75
CA TYR A 430 1.76 20.40 1.29
C TYR A 430 2.42 19.04 1.44
N ALA A 431 1.93 18.21 2.33
CA ALA A 431 2.40 16.84 2.51
C ALA A 431 1.26 15.88 2.80
N GLY A 432 1.44 14.61 2.46
CA GLY A 432 0.42 13.59 2.74
C GLY A 432 0.94 12.16 2.60
N GLY A 433 0.09 11.21 2.97
CA GLY A 433 0.42 9.79 3.00
C GLY A 433 1.46 9.47 4.09
N ASP A 434 2.24 8.42 3.86
CA ASP A 434 3.17 7.90 4.87
C ASP A 434 4.28 8.88 5.28
N ALA A 435 4.52 9.93 4.50
CA ALA A 435 5.44 11.00 4.87
C ALA A 435 4.94 11.81 6.10
N VAL A 436 3.63 11.81 6.35
CA VAL A 436 2.94 12.51 7.45
C VAL A 436 2.53 11.54 8.55
N THR A 437 1.90 10.43 8.19
CA THR A 437 1.29 9.50 9.18
C THR A 437 2.20 8.36 9.61
N GLY A 438 3.36 8.19 8.96
CA GLY A 438 4.08 6.92 8.99
C GLY A 438 3.38 5.87 8.12
N ALA A 439 3.93 4.66 8.06
CA ALA A 439 3.39 3.60 7.20
C ALA A 439 1.93 3.26 7.53
N ALA A 440 1.05 3.42 6.54
CA ALA A 440 -0.39 3.17 6.65
C ALA A 440 -0.90 2.32 5.46
N THR A 441 -2.00 2.71 4.84
CA THR A 441 -2.58 1.98 3.70
C THR A 441 -2.58 2.83 2.43
N VAL A 442 -2.58 2.16 1.28
CA VAL A 442 -2.64 2.81 -0.04
C VAL A 442 -3.80 3.82 -0.11
N ILE A 443 -4.99 3.39 0.28
CA ILE A 443 -6.18 4.24 0.16
C ILE A 443 -6.20 5.41 1.15
N LEU A 444 -5.57 5.29 2.34
CA LEU A 444 -5.41 6.42 3.25
C LEU A 444 -4.43 7.45 2.69
N ALA A 445 -3.35 6.98 2.07
CA ALA A 445 -2.42 7.86 1.38
C ALA A 445 -3.09 8.59 0.19
N MET A 446 -3.94 7.90 -0.57
CA MET A 446 -4.76 8.50 -1.63
C MET A 446 -5.75 9.54 -1.07
N GLY A 447 -6.41 9.23 0.04
CA GLY A 447 -7.32 10.17 0.73
C GLY A 447 -6.60 11.47 1.12
N ALA A 448 -5.43 11.36 1.73
CA ALA A 448 -4.61 12.53 2.08
C ALA A 448 -4.18 13.33 0.83
N GLY A 449 -3.80 12.65 -0.25
CA GLY A 449 -3.50 13.30 -1.54
C GLY A 449 -4.70 14.05 -2.11
N LYS A 450 -5.90 13.50 -1.97
CA LYS A 450 -7.13 14.12 -2.45
C LYS A 450 -7.47 15.41 -1.71
N GLU A 451 -7.37 15.41 -0.39
CA GLU A 451 -7.58 16.61 0.43
C GLU A 451 -6.51 17.68 0.13
N ALA A 452 -5.24 17.27 -0.03
CA ALA A 452 -4.17 18.19 -0.40
C ALA A 452 -4.37 18.80 -1.80
N ALA A 453 -4.80 18.02 -2.79
CA ALA A 453 -5.08 18.53 -4.13
C ALA A 453 -6.17 19.60 -4.11
N LYS A 454 -7.23 19.38 -3.34
CA LYS A 454 -8.29 20.37 -3.13
C LYS A 454 -7.77 21.64 -2.48
N ALA A 455 -6.97 21.51 -1.40
CA ALA A 455 -6.41 22.66 -0.69
C ALA A 455 -5.43 23.47 -1.56
N ILE A 456 -4.62 22.79 -2.40
CA ILE A 456 -3.73 23.44 -3.36
C ILE A 456 -4.55 24.27 -4.39
N ASP A 457 -5.61 23.71 -4.94
CA ASP A 457 -6.50 24.39 -5.89
C ASP A 457 -7.15 25.64 -5.26
N GLU A 458 -7.69 25.50 -4.05
CA GLU A 458 -8.30 26.60 -3.31
C GLU A 458 -7.27 27.72 -2.99
N ALA A 459 -6.06 27.36 -2.57
CA ALA A 459 -5.02 28.33 -2.23
C ALA A 459 -4.50 29.10 -3.45
N ILE A 460 -4.30 28.44 -4.60
CA ILE A 460 -3.85 29.09 -5.83
C ILE A 460 -4.93 30.05 -6.33
N LYS A 461 -6.19 29.63 -6.39
CA LYS A 461 -7.32 30.50 -6.76
C LYS A 461 -7.50 31.70 -5.84
N ALA A 462 -7.29 31.52 -4.54
CA ALA A 462 -7.37 32.64 -3.59
C ALA A 462 -6.24 33.67 -3.82
N LYS A 463 -5.05 33.23 -4.20
CA LYS A 463 -3.92 34.11 -4.53
C LYS A 463 -4.17 34.94 -5.80
N GLU A 464 -4.91 34.41 -6.79
CA GLU A 464 -5.29 35.17 -8.00
C GLU A 464 -6.29 36.28 -7.74
N GLN A 465 -7.12 36.11 -6.69
CA GLN A 465 -8.19 37.07 -6.34
C GLN A 465 -7.71 38.18 -5.41
N ALA A 466 -6.48 38.08 -4.85
CA ALA A 466 -5.87 39.02 -3.92
C ALA A 466 -4.98 40.02 -4.62
#